data_b20ed8f48e6bc638a7b24adc469d7448
#
_entry.id   b20ed8f48e6bc638a7b24adc469d7448
#
_cell.length_a   1.000
_cell.length_b   1.000
_cell.length_c   1.000
_cell.angle_alpha   90.00
_cell.angle_beta   90.00
_cell.angle_gamma   90.00
#
_symmetry.space_group_name_H-M   'P 1'
#
loop_
_entity.id
_entity.type
_entity.pdbx_description
1 polymer ?
#
loop_
_entity_poly.entity_id
_entity_poly.type
_entity_poly.pdbx_seq_one_letter_code
_entity_poly.pdbx_strand_id
1 'polypeptide(L)'
;MQELAQRLKTLRDSVNLSQAKIAGLMGATQASVNRYENGQTSPPLKALLWYADFFDVSMDYIFARTEQPEGKLYEHKPKVIEAITQDNKELRQFVDMCFDPSSPISEKLREILTQTLQEQGK
;
A
#
# COMPACT_ATOMS: atom_id res chain seq x y z
N MET A 1 -14.32 6.49 1.95
CA MET A 1 -13.72 5.14 1.87
C MET A 1 -14.34 4.24 2.92
N GLN A 2 -15.37 3.53 2.52
CA GLN A 2 -16.10 2.65 3.42
C GLN A 2 -15.28 1.42 3.82
N GLU A 3 -14.47 0.91 2.93
CA GLU A 3 -13.64 -0.26 3.19
C GLU A 3 -12.59 0.02 4.26
N LEU A 4 -11.98 1.19 4.22
CA LEU A 4 -11.04 1.63 5.26
C LEU A 4 -11.74 1.74 6.62
N ALA A 5 -12.89 2.40 6.66
CA ALA A 5 -13.67 2.58 7.89
C ALA A 5 -14.04 1.22 8.50
N GLN A 6 -14.52 0.31 7.67
CA GLN A 6 -14.90 -1.03 8.10
C GLN A 6 -13.69 -1.80 8.65
N ARG A 7 -12.52 -1.65 8.01
CA ARG A 7 -11.30 -2.32 8.46
C ARG A 7 -10.86 -1.84 9.84
N LEU A 8 -10.92 -0.53 10.08
CA LEU A 8 -10.60 0.04 11.39
C LEU A 8 -11.53 -0.48 12.49
N LYS A 9 -12.82 -0.56 12.19
CA LYS A 9 -13.81 -1.11 13.13
C LYS A 9 -13.53 -2.58 13.41
N THR A 10 -13.25 -3.37 12.38
CA THR A 10 -12.93 -4.80 12.50
C THR A 10 -11.71 -5.01 13.41
N LEU A 11 -10.66 -4.20 13.23
CA LEU A 11 -9.48 -4.28 14.08
C LEU A 11 -9.81 -4.02 15.55
N ARG A 12 -10.58 -2.96 15.81
CA ARG A 12 -10.98 -2.63 17.19
C ARG A 12 -11.84 -3.74 17.79
N ASP A 13 -12.81 -4.24 17.06
CA ASP A 13 -13.71 -5.32 17.54
C ASP A 13 -12.93 -6.61 17.82
N SER A 14 -11.86 -6.89 17.06
CA SER A 14 -11.05 -8.10 17.21
C SER A 14 -10.41 -8.23 18.57
N VAL A 15 -10.16 -7.11 19.24
CA VAL A 15 -9.55 -7.07 20.59
C VAL A 15 -10.53 -6.62 21.67
N ASN A 16 -11.82 -6.50 21.32
CA ASN A 16 -12.90 -6.12 22.25
C ASN A 16 -12.70 -4.80 22.97
N LEU A 17 -12.06 -3.83 22.31
CA LEU A 17 -11.90 -2.49 22.85
C LEU A 17 -13.05 -1.59 22.44
N SER A 18 -13.45 -0.68 23.35
CA SER A 18 -14.43 0.36 23.01
C SER A 18 -13.79 1.47 22.18
N GLN A 19 -14.61 2.26 21.50
CA GLN A 19 -14.14 3.46 20.81
C GLN A 19 -13.47 4.44 21.77
N ALA A 20 -14.03 4.60 22.95
CA ALA A 20 -13.46 5.49 23.98
C ALA A 20 -12.09 5.01 24.44
N LYS A 21 -11.92 3.70 24.61
CA LYS A 21 -10.64 3.13 25.04
C LYS A 21 -9.55 3.31 23.99
N ILE A 22 -9.88 3.00 22.74
CA ILE A 22 -8.90 3.14 21.65
C ILE A 22 -8.55 4.61 21.42
N ALA A 23 -9.53 5.51 21.54
CA ALA A 23 -9.29 6.95 21.45
C ALA A 23 -8.30 7.42 22.51
N GLY A 24 -8.47 6.97 23.75
CA GLY A 24 -7.54 7.28 24.83
C GLY A 24 -6.13 6.80 24.57
N LEU A 25 -5.98 5.58 24.06
CA LEU A 25 -4.67 5.02 23.72
C LEU A 25 -4.01 5.76 22.55
N MET A 26 -4.80 6.20 21.60
CA MET A 26 -4.33 6.93 20.41
C MET A 26 -4.02 8.40 20.68
N GLY A 27 -4.58 8.97 21.75
CA GLY A 27 -4.52 10.40 21.99
C GLY A 27 -5.53 11.19 21.18
N ALA A 28 -6.63 10.55 20.78
CA ALA A 28 -7.73 11.16 20.04
C ALA A 28 -8.99 11.22 20.88
N THR A 29 -10.10 11.72 20.31
CA THR A 29 -11.40 11.72 20.97
C THR A 29 -12.24 10.55 20.47
N GLN A 30 -13.19 10.08 21.31
CA GLN A 30 -14.14 9.06 20.90
C GLN A 30 -14.93 9.49 19.65
N ALA A 31 -15.30 10.77 19.58
CA ALA A 31 -16.05 11.32 18.45
C ALA A 31 -15.24 11.18 17.15
N SER A 32 -13.93 11.41 17.20
CA SER A 32 -13.05 11.24 16.03
C SER A 32 -13.00 9.79 15.60
N VAL A 33 -12.80 8.85 16.53
CA VAL A 33 -12.77 7.42 16.24
C VAL A 33 -14.10 6.97 15.62
N ASN A 34 -15.21 7.44 16.17
CA ASN A 34 -16.53 7.12 15.62
C ASN A 34 -16.66 7.57 14.17
N ARG A 35 -16.22 8.79 13.85
CA ARG A 35 -16.25 9.32 12.47
C ARG A 35 -15.36 8.53 11.53
N TYR A 36 -14.17 8.09 12.01
CA TYR A 36 -13.28 7.25 11.21
C TYR A 36 -13.95 5.91 10.85
N GLU A 37 -14.61 5.27 11.83
CA GLU A 37 -15.24 3.96 11.64
C GLU A 37 -16.55 4.03 10.84
N ASN A 38 -17.16 5.20 10.75
CA ASN A 38 -18.38 5.40 9.96
C ASN A 38 -18.10 5.96 8.57
N GLY A 39 -16.87 6.24 8.24
CA GLY A 39 -16.50 6.82 6.95
C GLY A 39 -16.89 8.28 6.78
N GLN A 40 -17.25 8.97 7.86
CA GLN A 40 -17.60 10.39 7.82
C GLN A 40 -16.40 11.30 7.65
N THR A 41 -15.25 10.88 8.14
CA THR A 41 -14.01 11.63 8.08
C THR A 41 -12.87 10.67 7.77
N SER A 42 -11.99 11.05 6.85
CA SER A 42 -10.77 10.30 6.60
C SER A 42 -9.80 10.46 7.75
N PRO A 43 -9.27 9.38 8.33
CA PRO A 43 -8.29 9.50 9.39
C PRO A 43 -7.01 10.18 8.86
N PRO A 44 -6.36 11.03 9.66
CA PRO A 44 -5.06 11.57 9.28
C PRO A 44 -4.00 10.46 9.22
N LEU A 45 -2.93 10.70 8.48
CA LEU A 45 -1.84 9.71 8.34
C LEU A 45 -1.30 9.24 9.68
N LYS A 46 -1.18 10.15 10.64
CA LYS A 46 -0.71 9.83 11.99
C LYS A 46 -1.60 8.78 12.67
N ALA A 47 -2.92 8.91 12.52
CA ALA A 47 -3.87 7.95 13.07
C ALA A 47 -3.75 6.59 12.38
N LEU A 48 -3.61 6.57 11.05
CA LEU A 48 -3.45 5.34 10.29
C LEU A 48 -2.16 4.60 10.69
N LEU A 49 -1.06 5.32 10.86
CA LEU A 49 0.19 4.75 11.34
C LEU A 49 0.03 4.17 12.74
N TRP A 50 -0.72 4.86 13.61
CA TRP A 50 -0.99 4.35 14.95
C TRP A 50 -1.71 3.00 14.89
N TYR A 51 -2.75 2.87 14.05
CA TYR A 51 -3.46 1.61 13.87
C TYR A 51 -2.53 0.51 13.35
N ALA A 52 -1.72 0.82 12.36
CA ALA A 52 -0.79 -0.15 11.79
C ALA A 52 0.20 -0.68 12.83
N ASP A 53 0.74 0.21 13.65
CA ASP A 53 1.73 -0.14 14.67
C ASP A 53 1.09 -0.87 15.85
N PHE A 54 -0.06 -0.40 16.31
CA PHE A 54 -0.74 -0.97 17.47
C PHE A 54 -1.25 -2.40 17.19
N PHE A 55 -1.82 -2.62 16.01
CA PHE A 55 -2.35 -3.93 15.63
C PHE A 55 -1.36 -4.78 14.85
N ASP A 56 -0.17 -4.26 14.57
CA ASP A 56 0.86 -4.93 13.78
C ASP A 56 0.31 -5.46 12.45
N VAL A 57 -0.32 -4.58 11.70
CA VAL A 57 -0.86 -4.88 10.37
C VAL A 57 -0.26 -3.91 9.34
N SER A 58 -0.25 -4.35 8.10
CA SER A 58 0.28 -3.52 7.00
C SER A 58 -0.69 -2.39 6.64
N MET A 59 -0.16 -1.32 6.05
CA MET A 59 -1.00 -0.26 5.49
C MET A 59 -1.88 -0.79 4.36
N ASP A 60 -1.41 -1.75 3.59
CA ASP A 60 -2.22 -2.39 2.55
C ASP A 60 -3.47 -3.06 3.13
N TYR A 61 -3.33 -3.71 4.28
CA TYR A 61 -4.47 -4.30 4.98
C TYR A 61 -5.45 -3.22 5.44
N ILE A 62 -4.95 -2.13 6.03
CA ILE A 62 -5.79 -1.02 6.50
C ILE A 62 -6.58 -0.40 5.34
N PHE A 63 -5.95 -0.21 4.18
CA PHE A 63 -6.60 0.33 2.99
C PHE A 63 -7.45 -0.70 2.23
N ALA A 64 -7.60 -1.91 2.79
CA ALA A 64 -8.38 -3.00 2.19
C ALA A 64 -7.88 -3.42 0.80
N ARG A 65 -6.58 -3.25 0.54
CA ARG A 65 -5.94 -3.71 -0.70
C ARG A 65 -5.59 -5.20 -0.64
N THR A 66 -5.62 -5.78 0.56
CA THR A 66 -5.38 -7.21 0.79
C THR A 66 -6.23 -7.66 1.97
N GLU A 67 -6.56 -8.95 2.01
CA GLU A 67 -7.21 -9.58 3.15
C GLU A 67 -6.20 -10.14 4.15
N GLN A 68 -4.91 -10.06 3.86
CA GLN A 68 -3.85 -10.58 4.70
C GLN A 68 -3.24 -9.47 5.55
N PRO A 69 -3.30 -9.57 6.90
CA PRO A 69 -2.77 -8.52 7.79
C PRO A 69 -1.28 -8.22 7.57
N GLU A 70 -0.47 -9.21 7.24
CA GLU A 70 0.96 -9.08 7.00
C GLU A 70 1.28 -8.33 5.72
N GLY A 71 0.29 -8.17 4.83
CA GLY A 71 0.46 -7.41 3.62
C GLY A 71 0.15 -8.20 2.36
N LYS A 72 0.23 -7.50 1.26
CA LYS A 72 -0.02 -8.04 -0.07
C LYS A 72 1.24 -8.73 -0.58
N LEU A 73 1.08 -9.92 -1.15
CA LEU A 73 2.15 -10.53 -1.93
C LEU A 73 2.39 -9.67 -3.16
N TYR A 74 3.58 -9.14 -3.29
CA TYR A 74 3.86 -8.09 -4.26
C TYR A 74 4.93 -8.54 -5.25
N GLU A 75 4.54 -8.66 -6.51
CA GLU A 75 5.49 -8.78 -7.61
C GLU A 75 5.75 -7.38 -8.15
N HIS A 76 7.02 -7.01 -8.22
CA HIS A 76 7.41 -5.69 -8.70
C HIS A 76 7.32 -5.64 -10.23
N LYS A 77 6.17 -5.21 -10.74
CA LYS A 77 5.91 -5.03 -12.17
C LYS A 77 5.35 -3.63 -12.43
N PRO A 78 6.22 -2.62 -12.52
CA PRO A 78 5.75 -1.25 -12.78
C PRO A 78 5.01 -1.14 -14.11
N LYS A 79 3.89 -0.45 -14.12
CA LYS A 79 3.11 -0.22 -15.34
C LYS A 79 3.88 0.57 -16.40
N VAL A 80 4.89 1.29 -15.98
CA VAL A 80 5.75 2.03 -16.90
C VAL A 80 6.41 1.10 -17.93
N ILE A 81 6.69 -0.15 -17.55
CA ILE A 81 7.27 -1.14 -18.45
C ILE A 81 6.31 -1.52 -19.57
N GLU A 82 5.03 -1.69 -19.25
CA GLU A 82 4.01 -1.96 -20.26
C GLU A 82 3.89 -0.82 -21.26
N ALA A 83 3.97 0.42 -20.79
CA ALA A 83 3.91 1.59 -21.66
C ALA A 83 5.08 1.65 -22.66
N ILE A 84 6.28 1.18 -22.25
CA ILE A 84 7.46 1.16 -23.12
C ILE A 84 7.43 -0.01 -24.11
N THR A 85 6.91 -1.17 -23.68
CA THR A 85 7.06 -2.43 -24.38
C THR A 85 5.76 -2.91 -25.04
N GLN A 86 4.76 -2.05 -25.13
CA GLN A 86 3.41 -2.41 -25.57
C GLN A 86 3.37 -3.11 -26.92
N ASP A 87 4.23 -2.71 -27.87
CA ASP A 87 4.24 -3.21 -29.23
C ASP A 87 5.42 -4.14 -29.54
N ASN A 88 6.21 -4.55 -28.55
CA ASN A 88 7.40 -5.36 -28.76
C ASN A 88 7.55 -6.45 -27.70
N LYS A 89 7.23 -7.69 -28.09
CA LYS A 89 7.30 -8.85 -27.18
C LYS A 89 8.73 -9.18 -26.74
N GLU A 90 9.70 -9.06 -27.64
CA GLU A 90 11.09 -9.37 -27.33
C GLU A 90 11.65 -8.38 -26.30
N LEU A 91 11.36 -7.09 -26.51
CA LEU A 91 11.76 -6.05 -25.58
C LEU A 91 11.08 -6.26 -24.22
N ARG A 92 9.80 -6.66 -24.21
CA ARG A 92 9.06 -6.95 -23.00
C ARG A 92 9.70 -8.09 -22.20
N GLN A 93 10.07 -9.19 -22.89
CA GLN A 93 10.75 -10.31 -22.24
C GLN A 93 12.08 -9.89 -21.64
N PHE A 94 12.84 -9.07 -22.37
CA PHE A 94 14.11 -8.54 -21.88
C PHE A 94 13.92 -7.66 -20.65
N VAL A 95 12.93 -6.78 -20.68
CA VAL A 95 12.61 -5.90 -19.55
C VAL A 95 12.15 -6.71 -18.34
N ASP A 96 11.32 -7.74 -18.52
CA ASP A 96 10.89 -8.63 -17.43
C ASP A 96 12.11 -9.30 -16.78
N MET A 97 13.11 -9.70 -17.56
CA MET A 97 14.35 -10.24 -17.01
C MET A 97 15.12 -9.22 -16.19
N CYS A 98 15.09 -7.94 -16.57
CA CYS A 98 15.76 -6.87 -15.83
C CYS A 98 15.17 -6.65 -14.45
N PHE A 99 13.88 -6.96 -14.26
CA PHE A 99 13.20 -6.81 -12.98
C PHE A 99 13.13 -8.11 -12.17
N ASP A 100 13.75 -9.18 -12.67
CA ASP A 100 13.92 -10.40 -11.91
C ASP A 100 14.95 -10.16 -10.80
N PRO A 101 14.56 -10.31 -9.52
CA PRO A 101 15.48 -10.09 -8.39
C PRO A 101 16.70 -11.04 -8.42
N SER A 102 16.59 -12.19 -9.10
CA SER A 102 17.66 -13.15 -9.19
C SER A 102 18.71 -12.78 -10.25
N SER A 103 18.42 -11.81 -11.12
CA SER A 103 19.34 -11.40 -12.18
C SER A 103 20.40 -10.42 -11.66
N PRO A 104 21.71 -10.74 -11.79
CA PRO A 104 22.77 -9.85 -11.30
C PRO A 104 22.92 -8.56 -12.10
N ILE A 105 22.35 -8.48 -13.28
CA ILE A 105 22.44 -7.30 -14.16
C ILE A 105 21.19 -6.43 -14.13
N SER A 106 20.17 -6.83 -13.35
CA SER A 106 18.86 -6.17 -13.36
C SER A 106 18.92 -4.71 -12.94
N GLU A 107 19.76 -4.38 -11.94
CA GLU A 107 19.86 -3.02 -11.42
C GLU A 107 20.40 -2.04 -12.47
N LYS A 108 21.47 -2.43 -13.16
CA LYS A 108 22.08 -1.60 -14.21
C LYS A 108 21.15 -1.40 -15.40
N LEU A 109 20.43 -2.45 -15.79
CA LEU A 109 19.46 -2.38 -16.88
C LEU A 109 18.27 -1.50 -16.52
N ARG A 110 17.82 -1.53 -15.26
CA ARG A 110 16.76 -0.64 -14.79
C ARG A 110 17.18 0.84 -14.88
N GLU A 111 18.42 1.15 -14.53
CA GLU A 111 18.95 2.52 -14.63
C GLU A 111 18.93 2.99 -16.09
N ILE A 112 19.37 2.15 -17.02
CA ILE A 112 19.41 2.48 -18.45
C ILE A 112 17.99 2.71 -18.98
N LEU A 113 17.03 1.86 -18.62
CA LEU A 113 15.63 2.01 -19.02
C LEU A 113 15.01 3.29 -18.49
N THR A 114 15.25 3.62 -17.24
CA THR A 114 14.76 4.85 -16.61
C THR A 114 15.29 6.07 -17.34
N GLN A 115 16.59 6.07 -17.66
CA GLN A 115 17.23 7.16 -18.38
C GLN A 115 16.65 7.31 -19.79
N THR A 116 16.43 6.22 -20.50
CA THR A 116 15.81 6.22 -21.84
C THR A 116 14.41 6.81 -21.79
N LEU A 117 13.62 6.47 -20.78
CA LEU A 117 12.28 7.04 -20.59
C LEU A 117 12.32 8.54 -20.40
N GLN A 118 13.25 9.02 -19.58
CA GLN A 118 13.38 10.46 -19.34
C GLN A 118 13.72 11.21 -20.63
N GLU A 119 14.57 10.63 -21.48
CA GLU A 119 14.92 11.20 -22.78
C GLU A 119 13.71 11.24 -23.73
N GLN A 120 12.88 10.18 -23.74
CA GLN A 120 11.68 10.13 -24.58
C GLN A 120 10.57 11.06 -24.09
N GLY A 121 10.54 11.38 -22.80
CA GLY A 121 9.56 12.26 -22.19
C GLY A 121 9.78 13.74 -22.47
N LYS A 122 10.81 14.08 -23.20
CA LYS A 122 11.10 15.46 -23.62
C LYS A 122 10.45 15.75 -25.01
#